data_2e501f2fb283bd42dd6995c202a2745e
#
_entry.id   2e501f2fb283bd42dd6995c202a2745e
#
_cell.length_a   1.000
_cell.length_b   1.000
_cell.length_c   1.000
_cell.angle_alpha   90.00
_cell.angle_beta   90.00
_cell.angle_gamma   90.00
#
_symmetry.space_group_name_H-M   'P 1'
#
loop_
_entity.id
_entity.type
_entity.pdbx_description
1 polymer ?
#
loop_
_entity_poly.entity_id
_entity_poly.type
_entity_poly.pdbx_seq_one_letter_code
_entity_poly.pdbx_strand_id
1 'polypeptide(L)'
;MDRLNQRLLKVPYIHTTFTIPHQLNGLFRMNQKVLYGALMKACWQTVKVVSSAQGYTPGMTSVLHTFGSDMKYHIHVHALISLGGIDQTGQWQYPHKKNKIASFRVLCSTFKQMMISQIQQLEKTNQLRYHLPVEEMLKEVAKVRWVVHSTRPTMDTTVIQSYLARYINRTAISPSRLKYLPQQHEVHILYNDYKHQQSGLAAPKAIKVISPLEAIHQMLQHVLPLYFNKSRHYGIHRHGTKVRKQISNQLINHSAIIRTVFEILRQLLKIDVFACEHCGSMDFIKDIIAQDDSYLLSYHQNRAPPASLALHAGRSSNPTVHPIAQKGVSHAANPQI
;
A
#
# COMPACT_ATOMS: atom_id res chain seq x y z
N MET A 1 9.66 -4.06 1.55
CA MET A 1 9.61 -3.56 0.15
C MET A 1 10.41 -4.44 -0.79
N ASP A 2 11.64 -4.82 -0.49
CA ASP A 2 12.48 -5.63 -1.40
C ASP A 2 11.88 -6.97 -1.81
N ARG A 3 11.26 -7.70 -0.88
CA ARG A 3 10.57 -8.96 -1.21
C ARG A 3 9.43 -8.78 -2.22
N LEU A 4 8.83 -7.61 -2.27
CA LEU A 4 7.78 -7.29 -3.22
C LEU A 4 8.35 -6.91 -4.58
N ASN A 5 9.41 -6.10 -4.58
CA ASN A 5 10.13 -5.73 -5.81
C ASN A 5 10.69 -6.95 -6.54
N GLN A 6 11.16 -7.95 -5.79
CA GLN A 6 11.62 -9.23 -6.35
C GLN A 6 10.51 -10.04 -7.05
N ARG A 7 9.23 -9.72 -6.80
CA ARG A 7 8.09 -10.40 -7.44
C ARG A 7 7.60 -9.68 -8.69
N LEU A 8 7.98 -8.42 -8.86
CA LEU A 8 7.59 -7.63 -10.02
C LEU A 8 8.49 -7.97 -11.21
N LEU A 9 7.84 -8.11 -12.36
CA LEU A 9 8.52 -8.24 -13.65
C LEU A 9 8.65 -6.86 -14.29
N LYS A 10 9.58 -6.67 -15.20
CA LYS A 10 9.69 -5.43 -15.99
C LYS A 10 8.68 -5.42 -17.14
N VAL A 11 7.41 -5.37 -16.77
CA VAL A 11 6.26 -5.29 -17.67
C VAL A 11 5.33 -4.18 -17.23
N PRO A 12 4.45 -3.68 -18.09
CA PRO A 12 3.45 -2.73 -17.67
C PRO A 12 2.53 -3.31 -16.59
N TYR A 13 2.13 -2.47 -15.64
CA TYR A 13 1.17 -2.81 -14.59
C TYR A 13 -0.03 -1.89 -14.62
N ILE A 14 -1.18 -2.45 -14.26
CA ILE A 14 -2.42 -1.71 -14.05
C ILE A 14 -2.79 -1.80 -12.56
N HIS A 15 -3.09 -0.66 -11.97
CA HIS A 15 -3.75 -0.63 -10.68
C HIS A 15 -5.26 -0.73 -10.88
N THR A 16 -5.88 -1.68 -10.19
CA THR A 16 -7.32 -1.90 -10.20
C THR A 16 -7.86 -1.92 -8.78
N THR A 17 -8.94 -1.19 -8.52
CA THR A 17 -9.64 -1.19 -7.23
C THR A 17 -11.00 -1.86 -7.41
N PHE A 18 -11.26 -2.87 -6.60
CA PHE A 18 -12.52 -3.61 -6.54
C PHE A 18 -13.28 -3.19 -5.28
N THR A 19 -14.49 -2.66 -5.43
CA THR A 19 -15.29 -2.16 -4.31
C THR A 19 -16.61 -2.92 -4.23
N ILE A 20 -16.96 -3.42 -3.04
CA ILE A 20 -18.25 -4.06 -2.80
C ILE A 20 -19.33 -3.01 -2.55
N PRO A 21 -20.59 -3.30 -2.87
CA PRO A 21 -21.72 -2.45 -2.49
C PRO A 21 -21.87 -2.35 -0.96
N HIS A 22 -22.26 -1.17 -0.48
CA HIS A 22 -22.39 -0.91 0.96
C HIS A 22 -23.46 -1.77 1.64
N GLN A 23 -24.43 -2.27 0.89
CA GLN A 23 -25.46 -3.20 1.38
C GLN A 23 -24.86 -4.48 1.96
N LEU A 24 -23.68 -4.89 1.51
CA LEU A 24 -22.94 -6.05 2.05
C LEU A 24 -22.17 -5.75 3.34
N ASN A 25 -22.06 -4.50 3.75
CA ASN A 25 -21.24 -4.12 4.90
C ASN A 25 -21.64 -4.85 6.20
N GLY A 26 -22.94 -5.02 6.45
CA GLY A 26 -23.44 -5.76 7.61
C GLY A 26 -22.98 -7.21 7.62
N LEU A 27 -23.15 -7.90 6.50
CA LEU A 27 -22.71 -9.28 6.33
C LEU A 27 -21.20 -9.43 6.52
N PHE A 28 -20.42 -8.50 5.97
CA PHE A 28 -18.96 -8.49 6.08
C PHE A 28 -18.49 -8.25 7.51
N ARG A 29 -19.15 -7.37 8.28
CA ARG A 29 -18.81 -7.13 9.70
C ARG A 29 -18.96 -8.37 10.55
N MET A 30 -20.02 -9.14 10.34
CA MET A 30 -20.26 -10.38 11.07
C MET A 30 -19.33 -11.51 10.67
N ASN A 31 -18.78 -11.48 9.45
CA ASN A 31 -18.02 -12.59 8.86
C ASN A 31 -16.66 -12.15 8.29
N GLN A 32 -15.97 -11.24 8.97
CA GLN A 32 -14.78 -10.57 8.46
C GLN A 32 -13.74 -11.53 7.87
N LYS A 33 -13.28 -12.52 8.64
CA LYS A 33 -12.19 -13.42 8.23
C LYS A 33 -12.54 -14.20 6.95
N VAL A 34 -13.75 -14.71 6.89
CA VAL A 34 -14.23 -15.55 5.79
C VAL A 34 -14.50 -14.69 4.55
N LEU A 35 -15.26 -13.60 4.71
CA LEU A 35 -15.66 -12.76 3.58
C LEU A 35 -14.53 -11.88 3.04
N TYR A 36 -13.59 -11.43 3.87
CA TYR A 36 -12.39 -10.77 3.35
C TYR A 36 -11.56 -11.73 2.51
N GLY A 37 -11.46 -13.01 2.93
CA GLY A 37 -10.82 -14.06 2.16
C GLY A 37 -11.52 -14.32 0.83
N ALA A 38 -12.84 -14.43 0.86
CA ALA A 38 -13.69 -14.62 -0.32
C ALA A 38 -13.59 -13.45 -1.30
N LEU A 39 -13.60 -12.21 -0.79
CA LEU A 39 -13.43 -11.00 -1.61
C LEU A 39 -12.10 -11.01 -2.37
N MET A 40 -10.99 -11.27 -1.67
CA MET A 40 -9.68 -11.33 -2.33
C MET A 40 -9.62 -12.46 -3.37
N LYS A 41 -10.27 -13.59 -3.11
CA LYS A 41 -10.41 -14.70 -4.07
C LYS A 41 -11.27 -14.30 -5.27
N ALA A 42 -12.40 -13.61 -5.05
CA ALA A 42 -13.27 -13.12 -6.12
C ALA A 42 -12.56 -12.11 -7.03
N CYS A 43 -11.76 -11.19 -6.47
CA CYS A 43 -10.93 -10.28 -7.25
C CYS A 43 -9.95 -11.04 -8.16
N TRP A 44 -9.26 -12.03 -7.61
CA TRP A 44 -8.36 -12.88 -8.42
C TRP A 44 -9.10 -13.67 -9.48
N GLN A 45 -10.21 -14.30 -9.15
CA GLN A 45 -11.01 -15.04 -10.11
C GLN A 45 -11.50 -14.16 -11.25
N THR A 46 -11.91 -12.93 -10.95
CA THR A 46 -12.29 -11.94 -11.97
C THR A 46 -11.15 -11.70 -12.95
N VAL A 47 -9.97 -11.37 -12.43
CA VAL A 47 -8.79 -11.12 -13.26
C VAL A 47 -8.41 -12.37 -14.07
N LYS A 48 -8.41 -13.55 -13.43
CA LYS A 48 -8.08 -14.81 -14.09
C LYS A 48 -9.05 -15.12 -15.24
N VAL A 49 -10.35 -15.01 -15.02
CA VAL A 49 -11.38 -15.31 -16.05
C VAL A 49 -11.20 -14.41 -17.26
N VAL A 50 -11.10 -13.10 -17.07
CA VAL A 50 -10.97 -12.15 -18.19
C VAL A 50 -9.64 -12.26 -18.94
N SER A 51 -8.58 -12.69 -18.27
CA SER A 51 -7.27 -12.91 -18.89
C SER A 51 -7.17 -14.27 -19.57
N SER A 52 -7.73 -15.32 -18.95
CA SER A 52 -7.77 -16.66 -19.58
C SER A 52 -8.57 -16.67 -20.87
N ALA A 53 -9.62 -15.86 -20.97
CA ALA A 53 -10.36 -15.65 -22.22
C ALA A 53 -9.51 -15.02 -23.35
N GLN A 54 -8.34 -14.48 -23.01
CA GLN A 54 -7.35 -13.95 -23.95
C GLN A 54 -6.09 -14.84 -24.02
N GLY A 55 -6.15 -16.06 -23.47
CA GLY A 55 -5.10 -17.06 -23.58
C GLY A 55 -3.95 -16.95 -22.57
N TYR A 56 -4.02 -16.09 -21.53
CA TYR A 56 -2.92 -15.94 -20.59
C TYR A 56 -3.34 -15.88 -19.12
N THR A 57 -2.39 -16.14 -18.23
CA THR A 57 -2.52 -16.00 -16.77
C THR A 57 -1.60 -14.88 -16.28
N PRO A 58 -2.12 -13.77 -15.71
CA PRO A 58 -1.31 -12.66 -15.24
C PRO A 58 -0.74 -12.89 -13.84
N GLY A 59 0.10 -11.95 -13.39
CA GLY A 59 0.46 -11.78 -11.98
C GLY A 59 -0.44 -10.75 -11.32
N MET A 60 -0.88 -11.00 -10.07
CA MET A 60 -1.62 -10.04 -9.27
C MET A 60 -1.12 -9.98 -7.84
N THR A 61 -0.92 -8.77 -7.34
CA THR A 61 -0.71 -8.49 -5.91
C THR A 61 -1.88 -7.66 -5.42
N SER A 62 -2.60 -8.15 -4.42
CA SER A 62 -3.79 -7.49 -3.87
C SER A 62 -3.61 -7.10 -2.41
N VAL A 63 -4.24 -6.00 -2.01
CA VAL A 63 -4.25 -5.48 -0.63
C VAL A 63 -5.68 -5.12 -0.25
N LEU A 64 -6.15 -5.66 0.86
CA LEU A 64 -7.46 -5.34 1.42
C LEU A 64 -7.41 -4.02 2.19
N HIS A 65 -8.39 -3.16 1.96
CA HIS A 65 -8.71 -2.00 2.78
C HIS A 65 -10.18 -2.08 3.23
N THR A 66 -10.43 -1.65 4.47
CA THR A 66 -11.77 -1.66 5.07
C THR A 66 -12.32 -0.25 5.31
N PHE A 67 -11.57 0.80 4.94
CA PHE A 67 -11.83 2.19 5.31
C PHE A 67 -11.82 3.13 4.11
N GLY A 68 -12.69 4.14 4.15
CA GLY A 68 -12.63 5.32 3.28
C GLY A 68 -11.67 6.40 3.81
N SER A 69 -11.57 7.53 3.11
CA SER A 69 -10.77 8.67 3.57
C SER A 69 -11.32 9.29 4.88
N ASP A 70 -12.61 9.17 5.12
CA ASP A 70 -13.37 9.66 6.27
C ASP A 70 -13.52 8.64 7.41
N MET A 71 -12.76 7.54 7.39
CA MET A 71 -12.83 6.40 8.31
C MET A 71 -14.17 5.64 8.31
N LYS A 72 -15.07 5.89 7.38
CA LYS A 72 -16.24 5.03 7.24
C LYS A 72 -15.85 3.64 6.77
N TYR A 73 -16.62 2.65 7.20
CA TYR A 73 -16.44 1.27 6.78
C TYR A 73 -16.72 1.14 5.28
N HIS A 74 -15.65 1.00 4.51
CA HIS A 74 -15.67 0.95 3.06
C HIS A 74 -14.69 -0.11 2.56
N ILE A 75 -15.24 -1.28 2.25
CA ILE A 75 -14.44 -2.46 1.91
C ILE A 75 -14.08 -2.44 0.44
N HIS A 76 -12.78 -2.48 0.16
CA HIS A 76 -12.27 -2.55 -1.20
C HIS A 76 -10.90 -3.22 -1.25
N VAL A 77 -10.56 -3.73 -2.41
CA VAL A 77 -9.27 -4.38 -2.66
C VAL A 77 -8.52 -3.58 -3.72
N HIS A 78 -7.32 -3.14 -3.37
CA HIS A 78 -6.37 -2.62 -4.33
C HIS A 78 -5.58 -3.78 -4.94
N ALA A 79 -5.54 -3.86 -6.26
CA ALA A 79 -4.81 -4.89 -6.98
C ALA A 79 -3.84 -4.28 -7.99
N LEU A 80 -2.59 -4.67 -7.92
CA LEU A 80 -1.58 -4.42 -8.94
C LEU A 80 -1.51 -5.65 -9.83
N ILE A 81 -1.81 -5.48 -11.12
CA ILE A 81 -1.97 -6.57 -12.07
C ILE A 81 -1.01 -6.36 -13.24
N SER A 82 -0.24 -7.38 -13.63
CA SER A 82 0.59 -7.32 -14.83
C SER A 82 -0.26 -7.21 -16.09
N LEU A 83 0.10 -6.32 -16.99
CA LEU A 83 -0.54 -6.19 -18.30
C LEU A 83 0.02 -7.22 -19.27
N GLY A 84 -0.54 -8.40 -19.20
CA GLY A 84 -0.07 -9.62 -19.85
C GLY A 84 0.24 -10.70 -18.82
N GLY A 85 0.61 -11.85 -19.30
CA GLY A 85 0.88 -13.03 -18.51
C GLY A 85 1.44 -14.17 -19.35
N ILE A 86 1.47 -15.35 -18.78
CA ILE A 86 1.93 -16.55 -19.46
C ILE A 86 0.76 -17.35 -20.02
N ASP A 87 0.93 -17.89 -21.20
CA ASP A 87 0.03 -18.86 -21.79
C ASP A 87 0.30 -20.29 -21.26
N GLN A 88 -0.38 -21.26 -21.84
CA GLN A 88 -0.24 -22.69 -21.48
C GLN A 88 1.14 -23.24 -21.83
N THR A 89 1.85 -22.65 -22.82
CA THR A 89 3.20 -23.02 -23.21
C THR A 89 4.29 -22.35 -22.38
N GLY A 90 3.90 -21.46 -21.46
CA GLY A 90 4.82 -20.68 -20.65
C GLY A 90 5.39 -19.45 -21.36
N GLN A 91 4.86 -19.08 -22.54
CA GLN A 91 5.26 -17.90 -23.29
C GLN A 91 4.50 -16.66 -22.82
N TRP A 92 5.18 -15.49 -22.86
CA TRP A 92 4.55 -14.23 -22.48
C TRP A 92 3.57 -13.75 -23.54
N GLN A 93 2.34 -13.49 -23.12
CA GLN A 93 1.27 -12.93 -23.95
C GLN A 93 0.82 -11.57 -23.43
N TYR A 94 0.57 -10.64 -24.34
CA TYR A 94 -0.03 -9.35 -24.02
C TYR A 94 -1.56 -9.39 -24.26
N PRO A 95 -2.34 -8.54 -23.56
CA PRO A 95 -3.77 -8.45 -23.82
C PRO A 95 -4.03 -7.92 -25.22
N HIS A 96 -5.16 -8.30 -25.82
CA HIS A 96 -5.59 -7.82 -27.14
C HIS A 96 -5.65 -6.30 -27.23
N LYS A 97 -5.98 -5.63 -26.13
CA LYS A 97 -5.92 -4.16 -26.01
C LYS A 97 -4.74 -3.76 -25.15
N LYS A 98 -3.77 -3.07 -25.74
CA LYS A 98 -2.48 -2.70 -25.13
C LYS A 98 -2.58 -1.87 -23.82
N ASN A 99 -3.75 -1.30 -23.49
CA ASN A 99 -3.92 -0.39 -22.37
C ASN A 99 -4.89 -0.87 -21.28
N LYS A 100 -5.43 -2.09 -21.38
CA LYS A 100 -6.39 -2.63 -20.41
C LYS A 100 -6.50 -4.15 -20.49
N ILE A 101 -6.82 -4.76 -19.35
CA ILE A 101 -7.06 -6.20 -19.25
C ILE A 101 -8.41 -6.56 -19.87
N ALA A 102 -9.45 -5.75 -19.57
CA ALA A 102 -10.80 -5.90 -20.10
C ALA A 102 -11.54 -4.55 -20.03
N SER A 103 -12.73 -4.49 -20.64
CA SER A 103 -13.57 -3.29 -20.50
C SER A 103 -14.12 -3.16 -19.07
N PHE A 104 -14.41 -1.93 -18.66
CA PHE A 104 -15.03 -1.63 -17.35
C PHE A 104 -16.28 -2.49 -17.09
N ARG A 105 -17.18 -2.57 -18.06
CA ARG A 105 -18.42 -3.35 -17.94
C ARG A 105 -18.14 -4.82 -17.66
N VAL A 106 -17.20 -5.43 -18.39
CA VAL A 106 -16.79 -6.83 -18.21
C VAL A 106 -16.20 -7.03 -16.82
N LEU A 107 -15.27 -6.17 -16.38
CA LEU A 107 -14.69 -6.28 -15.04
C LEU A 107 -15.74 -6.19 -13.93
N CYS A 108 -16.66 -5.21 -14.02
CA CYS A 108 -17.72 -5.05 -13.02
C CYS A 108 -18.69 -6.23 -12.98
N SER A 109 -19.15 -6.71 -14.16
CA SER A 109 -20.08 -7.84 -14.23
C SER A 109 -19.44 -9.14 -13.76
N THR A 110 -18.21 -9.42 -14.18
CA THR A 110 -17.48 -10.63 -13.75
C THR A 110 -17.20 -10.58 -12.25
N PHE A 111 -16.75 -9.42 -11.71
CA PHE A 111 -16.50 -9.27 -10.27
C PHE A 111 -17.79 -9.49 -9.45
N LYS A 112 -18.91 -8.91 -9.88
CA LYS A 112 -20.23 -9.15 -9.27
C LYS A 112 -20.55 -10.64 -9.22
N GLN A 113 -20.46 -11.33 -10.34
CA GLN A 113 -20.75 -12.77 -10.43
C GLN A 113 -19.83 -13.58 -9.52
N MET A 114 -18.51 -13.31 -9.56
CA MET A 114 -17.56 -14.04 -8.73
C MET A 114 -17.82 -13.83 -7.23
N MET A 115 -18.14 -12.60 -6.80
CA MET A 115 -18.39 -12.33 -5.40
C MET A 115 -19.71 -12.93 -4.91
N ILE A 116 -20.80 -12.81 -5.68
CA ILE A 116 -22.09 -13.44 -5.37
C ILE A 116 -21.90 -14.96 -5.27
N SER A 117 -21.23 -15.59 -6.22
CA SER A 117 -20.95 -17.02 -6.18
C SER A 117 -20.16 -17.44 -4.94
N GLN A 118 -19.16 -16.64 -4.50
CA GLN A 118 -18.43 -16.93 -3.27
C GLN A 118 -19.33 -16.84 -2.04
N ILE A 119 -20.23 -15.86 -1.95
CA ILE A 119 -21.18 -15.74 -0.82
C ILE A 119 -22.14 -16.91 -0.81
N GLN A 120 -22.73 -17.27 -1.94
CA GLN A 120 -23.64 -18.42 -2.07
C GLN A 120 -22.99 -19.73 -1.67
N GLN A 121 -21.71 -19.94 -2.06
CA GLN A 121 -20.98 -21.13 -1.67
C GLN A 121 -20.73 -21.19 -0.17
N LEU A 122 -20.36 -20.06 0.45
CA LEU A 122 -20.15 -19.99 1.90
C LEU A 122 -21.43 -20.18 2.69
N GLU A 123 -22.55 -19.68 2.19
CA GLU A 123 -23.89 -19.93 2.76
C GLU A 123 -24.24 -21.41 2.72
N LYS A 124 -24.15 -22.05 1.54
CA LYS A 124 -24.41 -23.50 1.36
C LYS A 124 -23.57 -24.38 2.26
N THR A 125 -22.38 -23.93 2.67
CA THR A 125 -21.48 -24.65 3.56
C THR A 125 -21.59 -24.20 5.03
N ASN A 126 -22.63 -23.43 5.40
CA ASN A 126 -22.93 -22.93 6.74
C ASN A 126 -21.73 -22.16 7.38
N GLN A 127 -20.98 -21.44 6.56
CA GLN A 127 -19.81 -20.67 7.05
C GLN A 127 -20.14 -19.21 7.34
N LEU A 128 -21.38 -18.78 7.13
CA LEU A 128 -21.82 -17.41 7.34
C LEU A 128 -22.75 -17.27 8.53
N ARG A 129 -22.58 -16.17 9.27
CA ARG A 129 -23.53 -15.66 10.26
C ARG A 129 -24.29 -14.49 9.62
N TYR A 130 -25.62 -14.48 9.75
CA TYR A 130 -26.44 -13.42 9.17
C TYR A 130 -27.75 -13.24 9.96
N HIS A 131 -28.30 -12.02 9.90
CA HIS A 131 -29.59 -11.69 10.52
C HIS A 131 -30.74 -11.64 9.50
N LEU A 132 -30.40 -11.43 8.22
CA LEU A 132 -31.38 -11.37 7.10
C LEU A 132 -31.05 -12.50 6.12
N PRO A 133 -32.06 -13.06 5.44
CA PRO A 133 -31.83 -14.09 4.43
C PRO A 133 -30.79 -13.64 3.40
N VAL A 134 -29.72 -14.42 3.25
CA VAL A 134 -28.61 -14.08 2.33
C VAL A 134 -29.13 -13.98 0.90
N GLU A 135 -30.06 -14.83 0.52
CA GLU A 135 -30.65 -14.83 -0.82
C GLU A 135 -31.34 -13.50 -1.17
N GLU A 136 -32.11 -12.92 -0.23
CA GLU A 136 -32.78 -11.63 -0.44
C GLU A 136 -31.74 -10.51 -0.59
N MET A 137 -30.74 -10.50 0.28
CA MET A 137 -29.64 -9.55 0.19
C MET A 137 -28.90 -9.67 -1.15
N LEU A 138 -28.66 -10.89 -1.65
CA LEU A 138 -28.00 -11.12 -2.93
C LEU A 138 -28.87 -10.66 -4.11
N LYS A 139 -30.21 -10.82 -4.04
CA LYS A 139 -31.12 -10.25 -5.04
C LYS A 139 -31.02 -8.73 -5.12
N GLU A 140 -30.93 -8.06 -3.97
CA GLU A 140 -30.78 -6.60 -3.93
C GLU A 140 -29.41 -6.14 -4.46
N VAL A 141 -28.30 -6.75 -4.02
CA VAL A 141 -26.96 -6.37 -4.50
C VAL A 141 -26.72 -6.74 -5.97
N ALA A 142 -27.49 -7.67 -6.53
CA ALA A 142 -27.46 -7.97 -7.95
C ALA A 142 -28.02 -6.83 -8.81
N LYS A 143 -28.97 -6.06 -8.30
CA LYS A 143 -29.58 -4.91 -9.00
C LYS A 143 -28.71 -3.67 -9.00
N VAL A 144 -27.85 -3.49 -7.97
CA VAL A 144 -27.02 -2.30 -7.87
C VAL A 144 -25.77 -2.35 -8.73
N ARG A 145 -25.22 -1.17 -9.02
CA ARG A 145 -23.97 -1.05 -9.77
C ARG A 145 -22.77 -1.42 -8.89
N TRP A 146 -21.98 -2.37 -9.34
CA TRP A 146 -20.68 -2.69 -8.75
C TRP A 146 -19.57 -1.85 -9.38
N VAL A 147 -18.53 -1.56 -8.61
CA VAL A 147 -17.48 -0.64 -9.04
C VAL A 147 -16.13 -1.36 -9.08
N VAL A 148 -15.56 -1.38 -10.29
CA VAL A 148 -14.15 -1.76 -10.49
C VAL A 148 -13.48 -0.62 -11.25
N HIS A 149 -12.55 0.06 -10.62
CA HIS A 149 -11.82 1.15 -11.25
C HIS A 149 -10.41 0.70 -11.61
N SER A 150 -9.96 0.99 -12.82
CA SER A 150 -8.59 0.69 -13.28
C SER A 150 -7.90 1.96 -13.78
N THR A 151 -6.63 2.13 -13.42
CA THR A 151 -5.78 3.21 -13.92
C THR A 151 -5.26 2.91 -15.32
N ARG A 152 -4.58 3.89 -15.92
CA ARG A 152 -3.76 3.62 -17.12
C ARG A 152 -2.57 2.73 -16.74
N PRO A 153 -2.08 1.89 -17.68
CA PRO A 153 -0.87 1.10 -17.45
C PRO A 153 0.35 1.98 -17.23
N THR A 154 1.25 1.50 -16.40
CA THR A 154 2.57 2.13 -16.19
C THR A 154 3.67 1.08 -16.17
N MET A 155 4.82 1.42 -16.72
CA MET A 155 6.08 0.66 -16.59
C MET A 155 7.01 1.31 -15.56
N ASP A 156 6.68 2.50 -15.06
CA ASP A 156 7.51 3.20 -14.10
C ASP A 156 7.53 2.44 -12.76
N THR A 157 8.67 1.83 -12.49
CA THR A 157 8.90 1.05 -11.27
C THR A 157 8.79 1.91 -10.01
N THR A 158 9.11 3.20 -10.08
CA THR A 158 9.01 4.11 -8.93
C THR A 158 7.55 4.39 -8.58
N VAL A 159 6.71 4.59 -9.59
CA VAL A 159 5.25 4.74 -9.44
C VAL A 159 4.65 3.46 -8.87
N ILE A 160 5.04 2.29 -9.39
CA ILE A 160 4.55 0.99 -8.92
C ILE A 160 4.96 0.74 -7.47
N GLN A 161 6.22 1.01 -7.12
CA GLN A 161 6.75 0.84 -5.77
C GLN A 161 6.11 1.79 -4.77
N SER A 162 6.02 3.07 -5.09
CA SER A 162 5.36 4.08 -4.25
C SER A 162 3.89 3.75 -4.02
N TYR A 163 3.24 3.23 -5.05
CA TYR A 163 1.86 2.75 -4.99
C TYR A 163 1.72 1.59 -4.00
N LEU A 164 2.50 0.54 -4.15
CA LEU A 164 2.46 -0.63 -3.27
C LEU A 164 2.80 -0.27 -1.83
N ALA A 165 3.82 0.58 -1.61
CA ALA A 165 4.17 1.07 -0.28
C ALA A 165 3.00 1.80 0.38
N ARG A 166 2.34 2.66 -0.38
CA ARG A 166 1.19 3.45 0.07
C ARG A 166 0.03 2.57 0.52
N TYR A 167 -0.28 1.49 -0.21
CA TYR A 167 -1.44 0.65 0.11
C TYR A 167 -1.13 -0.47 1.10
N ILE A 168 0.06 -1.08 1.04
CA ILE A 168 0.43 -2.16 1.98
C ILE A 168 0.56 -1.63 3.41
N ASN A 169 1.18 -0.45 3.60
CA ASN A 169 1.44 0.10 4.92
C ASN A 169 0.34 1.06 5.42
N ARG A 170 -0.68 1.34 4.60
CA ARG A 170 -1.72 2.29 4.95
C ARG A 170 -2.54 1.80 6.13
N THR A 171 -2.64 2.65 7.14
CA THR A 171 -3.57 2.56 8.26
C THR A 171 -4.87 3.30 7.93
N ALA A 172 -5.93 3.03 8.67
CA ALA A 172 -7.22 3.71 8.49
C ALA A 172 -7.11 5.23 8.65
N ILE A 173 -6.27 5.65 9.59
CA ILE A 173 -5.96 7.06 9.82
C ILE A 173 -4.48 7.21 10.19
N SER A 174 -3.86 8.32 9.79
CA SER A 174 -2.55 8.73 10.30
C SER A 174 -2.72 9.70 11.47
N PRO A 175 -1.79 9.73 12.44
CA PRO A 175 -1.85 10.69 13.56
C PRO A 175 -2.00 12.15 13.11
N SER A 176 -1.38 12.54 12.00
CA SER A 176 -1.45 13.88 11.41
C SER A 176 -2.84 14.30 10.92
N ARG A 177 -3.76 13.35 10.77
CA ARG A 177 -5.14 13.59 10.32
C ARG A 177 -6.15 13.55 11.44
N LEU A 178 -5.72 13.28 12.68
CA LEU A 178 -6.57 13.16 13.84
C LEU A 178 -6.15 14.19 14.88
N LYS A 179 -7.11 15.01 15.34
CA LYS A 179 -6.90 15.98 16.42
C LYS A 179 -7.98 15.76 17.47
N TYR A 180 -7.57 15.52 18.71
CA TYR A 180 -8.47 15.47 19.85
C TYR A 180 -8.52 16.83 20.54
N LEU A 181 -9.72 17.33 20.85
CA LEU A 181 -9.99 18.59 21.55
C LEU A 181 -10.66 18.27 22.89
N PRO A 182 -9.88 18.13 23.99
CA PRO A 182 -10.39 17.66 25.28
C PRO A 182 -11.51 18.51 25.87
N GLN A 183 -11.40 19.84 25.74
CA GLN A 183 -12.39 20.79 26.31
C GLN A 183 -13.77 20.72 25.62
N GLN A 184 -13.79 20.30 24.35
CA GLN A 184 -15.00 20.17 23.54
C GLN A 184 -15.51 18.73 23.47
N HIS A 185 -14.74 17.76 24.01
CA HIS A 185 -15.00 16.33 23.86
C HIS A 185 -15.17 15.90 22.40
N GLU A 186 -14.36 16.48 21.50
CA GLU A 186 -14.45 16.26 20.07
C GLU A 186 -13.17 15.65 19.51
N VAL A 187 -13.34 14.82 18.47
CA VAL A 187 -12.27 14.32 17.61
C VAL A 187 -12.50 14.85 16.20
N HIS A 188 -11.54 15.61 15.71
CA HIS A 188 -11.54 16.14 14.35
C HIS A 188 -10.73 15.22 13.44
N ILE A 189 -11.35 14.78 12.35
CA ILE A 189 -10.74 13.89 11.35
C ILE A 189 -10.63 14.64 10.04
N LEU A 190 -9.40 14.94 9.61
CA LEU A 190 -9.13 15.53 8.30
C LEU A 190 -9.24 14.45 7.21
N TYR A 191 -10.08 14.66 6.21
CA TYR A 191 -10.27 13.71 5.13
C TYR A 191 -10.37 14.39 3.75
N ASN A 192 -10.19 13.61 2.69
CA ASN A 192 -10.42 14.07 1.32
C ASN A 192 -11.88 13.82 0.95
N ASP A 193 -12.60 14.88 0.61
CA ASP A 193 -14.00 14.81 0.21
C ASP A 193 -14.15 14.53 -1.28
N TYR A 194 -14.13 13.25 -1.62
CA TYR A 194 -14.29 12.81 -3.00
C TYR A 194 -15.68 13.04 -3.58
N LYS A 195 -16.68 13.35 -2.75
CA LYS A 195 -18.05 13.66 -3.25
C LYS A 195 -18.10 15.01 -3.94
N HIS A 196 -17.32 15.96 -3.44
CA HIS A 196 -17.24 17.32 -3.98
C HIS A 196 -15.99 17.54 -4.84
N GLN A 197 -15.34 16.46 -5.26
CA GLN A 197 -14.19 16.54 -6.16
C GLN A 197 -14.63 16.97 -7.56
N GLN A 198 -14.04 18.06 -8.05
CA GLN A 198 -14.20 18.50 -9.44
C GLN A 198 -13.28 17.68 -10.37
N SER A 199 -13.74 17.48 -11.61
CA SER A 199 -12.97 16.72 -12.60
C SER A 199 -11.61 17.38 -12.87
N GLY A 200 -10.55 16.59 -12.79
CA GLY A 200 -9.17 17.06 -13.00
C GLY A 200 -8.50 17.73 -11.80
N LEU A 201 -9.23 18.00 -10.71
CA LEU A 201 -8.67 18.60 -9.50
C LEU A 201 -8.51 17.58 -8.37
N ALA A 202 -7.63 17.90 -7.41
CA ALA A 202 -7.53 17.12 -6.18
C ALA A 202 -8.82 17.26 -5.36
N ALA A 203 -9.22 16.19 -4.65
CA ALA A 203 -10.38 16.26 -3.76
C ALA A 203 -10.15 17.30 -2.66
N PRO A 204 -11.13 18.18 -2.38
CA PRO A 204 -11.01 19.16 -1.30
C PRO A 204 -10.85 18.44 0.04
N LYS A 205 -10.16 19.08 0.96
CA LYS A 205 -10.05 18.61 2.34
C LYS A 205 -11.23 19.08 3.15
N ALA A 206 -11.80 18.19 3.95
CA ALA A 206 -12.87 18.49 4.88
C ALA A 206 -12.55 17.93 6.26
N ILE A 207 -13.20 18.46 7.27
CA ILE A 207 -13.07 18.01 8.66
C ILE A 207 -14.38 17.33 9.04
N LYS A 208 -14.27 16.13 9.58
CA LYS A 208 -15.36 15.40 10.21
C LYS A 208 -15.18 15.51 11.72
N VAL A 209 -16.21 16.01 12.39
CA VAL A 209 -16.26 16.14 13.85
C VAL A 209 -17.11 15.00 14.41
N ILE A 210 -16.57 14.25 15.37
CA ILE A 210 -17.25 13.12 16.02
C ILE A 210 -16.84 13.08 17.50
N SER A 211 -17.63 12.36 18.32
CA SER A 211 -17.26 12.11 19.71
C SER A 211 -16.05 11.16 19.82
N PRO A 212 -15.29 11.21 20.92
CA PRO A 212 -14.18 10.27 21.16
C PRO A 212 -14.61 8.81 21.11
N LEU A 213 -15.78 8.50 21.66
CA LEU A 213 -16.32 7.13 21.65
C LEU A 213 -16.61 6.65 20.22
N GLU A 214 -17.20 7.51 19.39
CA GLU A 214 -17.45 7.20 18.00
C GLU A 214 -16.15 7.04 17.20
N ALA A 215 -15.14 7.87 17.47
CA ALA A 215 -13.83 7.75 16.85
C ALA A 215 -13.20 6.39 17.16
N ILE A 216 -13.21 5.97 18.43
CA ILE A 216 -12.73 4.63 18.85
C ILE A 216 -13.54 3.54 18.17
N HIS A 217 -14.88 3.65 18.16
CA HIS A 217 -15.74 2.66 17.50
C HIS A 217 -15.42 2.52 16.00
N GLN A 218 -15.24 3.64 15.30
CA GLN A 218 -14.84 3.61 13.88
C GLN A 218 -13.45 3.01 13.68
N MET A 219 -12.48 3.31 14.54
CA MET A 219 -11.15 2.70 14.46
C MET A 219 -11.19 1.19 14.66
N LEU A 220 -11.95 0.71 15.64
CA LEU A 220 -12.08 -0.71 15.95
C LEU A 220 -12.69 -1.52 14.79
N GLN A 221 -13.57 -0.90 13.99
CA GLN A 221 -14.15 -1.57 12.80
C GLN A 221 -13.09 -1.96 11.76
N HIS A 222 -11.91 -1.32 11.79
CA HIS A 222 -10.82 -1.55 10.83
C HIS A 222 -9.75 -2.49 11.36
N VAL A 223 -9.88 -2.95 12.60
CA VAL A 223 -9.01 -3.98 13.14
C VAL A 223 -9.29 -5.30 12.41
N LEU A 224 -8.27 -5.83 11.78
CA LEU A 224 -8.40 -7.08 11.02
C LEU A 224 -8.43 -8.28 11.97
N PRO A 225 -9.10 -9.36 11.58
CA PRO A 225 -9.09 -10.60 12.36
C PRO A 225 -7.66 -11.11 12.60
N LEU A 226 -7.46 -11.75 13.74
CA LEU A 226 -6.17 -12.30 14.13
C LEU A 226 -5.62 -13.24 13.03
N TYR A 227 -4.34 -13.07 12.70
CA TYR A 227 -3.64 -13.80 11.62
C TYR A 227 -4.23 -13.60 10.21
N PHE A 228 -5.03 -12.57 9.99
CA PHE A 228 -5.51 -12.27 8.65
C PHE A 228 -4.43 -11.55 7.83
N ASN A 229 -4.01 -12.20 6.76
CA ASN A 229 -3.07 -11.60 5.82
C ASN A 229 -3.80 -10.68 4.83
N LYS A 230 -3.65 -9.35 5.01
CA LYS A 230 -4.31 -8.34 4.17
C LYS A 230 -3.72 -8.19 2.78
N SER A 231 -2.52 -8.71 2.54
CA SER A 231 -1.88 -8.70 1.21
C SER A 231 -1.72 -10.12 0.68
N ARG A 232 -2.09 -10.35 -0.59
CA ARG A 232 -2.01 -11.66 -1.23
C ARG A 232 -1.44 -11.56 -2.63
N HIS A 233 -0.75 -12.60 -3.04
CA HIS A 233 -0.13 -12.71 -4.36
C HIS A 233 -0.73 -13.87 -5.11
N TYR A 234 -1.00 -13.66 -6.40
CA TYR A 234 -1.65 -14.64 -7.27
C TYR A 234 -0.94 -14.75 -8.63
N GLY A 235 -1.18 -15.86 -9.31
CA GLY A 235 -0.59 -16.13 -10.62
C GLY A 235 0.93 -16.04 -10.57
N ILE A 236 1.53 -15.31 -11.52
CA ILE A 236 2.98 -15.15 -11.62
C ILE A 236 3.62 -14.54 -10.35
N HIS A 237 2.89 -13.71 -9.60
CA HIS A 237 3.39 -13.08 -8.38
C HIS A 237 3.45 -14.03 -7.17
N ARG A 238 2.94 -15.25 -7.28
CA ARG A 238 3.00 -16.23 -6.19
C ARG A 238 4.44 -16.65 -5.95
N HIS A 239 4.86 -16.67 -4.67
CA HIS A 239 6.23 -17.01 -4.30
C HIS A 239 6.63 -18.42 -4.75
N GLY A 240 7.89 -18.59 -5.20
CA GLY A 240 8.47 -19.91 -5.51
C GLY A 240 8.09 -20.50 -6.85
N THR A 241 7.40 -19.83 -7.74
CA THR A 241 7.04 -20.37 -9.04
C THR A 241 8.25 -20.46 -9.98
N LYS A 242 8.56 -21.66 -10.48
CA LYS A 242 9.57 -21.91 -11.53
C LYS A 242 9.31 -21.04 -12.77
N VAL A 243 8.04 -20.81 -13.06
CA VAL A 243 7.52 -19.98 -14.14
C VAL A 243 8.08 -18.54 -14.10
N ARG A 244 8.25 -17.93 -12.91
CA ARG A 244 8.80 -16.58 -12.82
C ARG A 244 10.25 -16.48 -13.29
N LYS A 245 11.06 -17.51 -13.06
CA LYS A 245 12.43 -17.59 -13.57
C LYS A 245 12.45 -17.71 -15.09
N GLN A 246 11.57 -18.54 -15.67
CA GLN A 246 11.44 -18.67 -17.12
C GLN A 246 11.02 -17.37 -17.77
N ILE A 247 10.01 -16.66 -17.21
CA ILE A 247 9.55 -15.38 -17.73
C ILE A 247 10.66 -14.32 -17.64
N SER A 248 11.40 -14.26 -16.54
CA SER A 248 12.51 -13.32 -16.42
C SER A 248 13.58 -13.54 -17.49
N ASN A 249 13.80 -14.79 -17.88
CA ASN A 249 14.72 -15.13 -18.97
C ASN A 249 14.16 -14.81 -20.35
N GLN A 250 12.85 -14.97 -20.56
CA GLN A 250 12.17 -14.62 -21.82
C GLN A 250 12.03 -13.13 -22.04
N LEU A 251 11.76 -12.38 -20.98
CA LEU A 251 11.69 -10.91 -21.00
C LEU A 251 13.09 -10.28 -21.06
N ILE A 252 13.96 -10.91 -21.80
CA ILE A 252 15.35 -10.66 -22.13
C ILE A 252 15.92 -9.37 -21.53
N ASN A 253 17.07 -9.51 -20.87
CA ASN A 253 17.91 -8.42 -20.36
C ASN A 253 17.26 -7.49 -19.33
N HIS A 254 16.22 -7.95 -18.71
CA HIS A 254 15.58 -7.23 -17.63
C HIS A 254 15.87 -7.91 -16.30
N SER A 255 17.13 -7.89 -15.86
CA SER A 255 17.42 -8.16 -14.46
C SER A 255 16.53 -7.30 -13.58
N ALA A 256 15.76 -7.93 -12.70
CA ALA A 256 15.16 -7.19 -11.59
C ALA A 256 16.34 -6.53 -10.86
N ILE A 257 16.44 -5.21 -10.92
CA ILE A 257 17.41 -4.49 -10.14
C ILE A 257 16.99 -4.71 -8.70
N ILE A 258 17.66 -5.64 -8.03
CA ILE A 258 17.57 -5.79 -6.58
C ILE A 258 18.25 -4.53 -6.05
N ARG A 259 17.45 -3.53 -5.71
CA ARG A 259 17.97 -2.33 -5.05
C ARG A 259 18.14 -2.67 -3.58
N THR A 260 19.32 -2.47 -3.07
CA THR A 260 19.56 -2.49 -1.64
C THR A 260 18.76 -1.36 -0.98
N VAL A 261 18.51 -1.46 0.32
CA VAL A 261 17.88 -0.37 1.10
C VAL A 261 18.64 0.96 0.86
N PHE A 262 19.95 0.88 0.77
CA PHE A 262 20.82 2.02 0.52
C PHE A 262 20.62 2.66 -0.86
N GLU A 263 20.45 1.88 -1.91
CA GLU A 263 20.16 2.40 -3.25
C GLU A 263 18.78 3.08 -3.31
N ILE A 264 17.82 2.56 -2.56
CA ILE A 264 16.49 3.19 -2.41
C ILE A 264 16.63 4.52 -1.67
N LEU A 265 17.37 4.56 -0.56
CA LEU A 265 17.62 5.76 0.22
C LEU A 265 18.37 6.82 -0.61
N ARG A 266 19.44 6.43 -1.32
CA ARG A 266 20.17 7.30 -2.23
C ARG A 266 19.27 7.97 -3.26
N GLN A 267 18.37 7.21 -3.85
CA GLN A 267 17.44 7.73 -4.86
C GLN A 267 16.36 8.64 -4.27
N LEU A 268 15.82 8.30 -3.08
CA LEU A 268 14.75 9.05 -2.44
C LEU A 268 15.24 10.32 -1.75
N LEU A 269 16.39 10.24 -1.09
CA LEU A 269 16.94 11.33 -0.29
C LEU A 269 17.98 12.17 -1.05
N LYS A 270 18.40 11.71 -2.24
CA LYS A 270 19.50 12.28 -3.03
C LYS A 270 20.84 12.37 -2.24
N ILE A 271 20.96 11.56 -1.21
CA ILE A 271 22.16 11.45 -0.36
C ILE A 271 22.88 10.18 -0.77
N ASP A 272 24.19 10.26 -0.99
CA ASP A 272 25.01 9.08 -1.16
C ASP A 272 25.34 8.47 0.20
N VAL A 273 24.50 7.54 0.66
CA VAL A 273 24.65 6.88 1.95
C VAL A 273 25.90 5.98 2.04
N PHE A 274 26.62 5.80 0.94
CA PHE A 274 27.91 5.09 0.90
C PHE A 274 29.10 6.01 0.98
N ALA A 275 28.89 7.32 0.92
CA ALA A 275 29.96 8.27 1.05
C ALA A 275 29.79 9.08 2.34
N CYS A 276 30.88 9.26 3.07
CA CYS A 276 30.90 10.16 4.21
C CYS A 276 30.66 11.60 3.72
N GLU A 277 29.73 12.32 4.29
CA GLU A 277 29.43 13.71 3.91
C GLU A 277 30.63 14.65 4.10
N HIS A 278 31.57 14.30 5.00
CA HIS A 278 32.71 15.15 5.30
C HIS A 278 33.99 14.80 4.50
N CYS A 279 34.23 13.53 4.22
CA CYS A 279 35.48 13.10 3.57
C CYS A 279 35.27 12.29 2.28
N GLY A 280 34.06 11.97 1.90
CA GLY A 280 33.76 11.20 0.71
C GLY A 280 34.17 9.72 0.76
N SER A 281 34.73 9.23 1.88
CA SER A 281 35.15 7.83 2.02
C SER A 281 33.99 6.89 1.94
N MET A 282 34.18 5.77 1.23
CA MET A 282 33.20 4.67 1.12
C MET A 282 33.47 3.51 2.09
N ASP A 283 34.49 3.66 2.96
CA ASP A 283 34.84 2.66 3.96
C ASP A 283 33.93 2.81 5.19
N PHE A 284 33.02 1.87 5.36
CA PHE A 284 32.17 1.78 6.53
C PHE A 284 32.48 0.56 7.37
N ILE A 285 32.56 0.76 8.68
CA ILE A 285 32.58 -0.35 9.63
C ILE A 285 31.14 -0.86 9.74
N LYS A 286 30.97 -2.13 9.43
CA LYS A 286 29.68 -2.81 9.62
C LYS A 286 29.54 -3.16 11.09
N ASP A 287 28.77 -2.38 11.84
CA ASP A 287 28.49 -2.64 13.24
C ASP A 287 27.02 -2.98 13.48
N ILE A 288 26.75 -3.80 14.48
CA ILE A 288 25.38 -4.16 14.89
C ILE A 288 24.92 -3.06 15.84
N ILE A 289 23.98 -2.24 15.41
CA ILE A 289 23.36 -1.22 16.25
C ILE A 289 22.42 -1.92 17.22
N ALA A 290 22.77 -1.94 18.51
CA ALA A 290 21.82 -2.23 19.57
C ALA A 290 20.78 -1.11 19.66
N GLN A 291 19.57 -1.42 20.10
CA GLN A 291 18.42 -0.44 20.15
C GLN A 291 18.60 0.66 21.22
N ASP A 292 19.79 1.00 21.61
CA ASP A 292 20.10 1.94 22.69
C ASP A 292 20.73 3.22 22.11
N ASP A 293 20.11 4.35 22.34
CA ASP A 293 20.53 5.67 21.86
C ASP A 293 21.92 6.08 22.38
N SER A 294 22.37 5.55 23.52
CA SER A 294 23.72 5.77 24.05
C SER A 294 24.81 5.25 23.13
N TYR A 295 24.52 4.22 22.34
CA TYR A 295 25.45 3.62 21.40
C TYR A 295 25.72 4.52 20.17
N LEU A 296 24.74 5.27 19.71
CA LEU A 296 24.91 6.20 18.59
C LEU A 296 25.89 7.33 18.93
N LEU A 297 25.87 7.83 20.17
CA LEU A 297 26.80 8.87 20.63
C LEU A 297 28.23 8.35 20.72
N SER A 298 28.45 7.12 21.20
CA SER A 298 29.79 6.51 21.27
C SER A 298 30.37 6.19 19.88
N TYR A 299 29.52 5.86 18.93
CA TYR A 299 29.89 5.56 17.54
C TYR A 299 30.43 6.78 16.79
N HIS A 300 29.88 7.96 17.03
CA HIS A 300 30.37 9.22 16.45
C HIS A 300 31.65 9.74 17.08
N GLN A 301 31.90 9.42 18.35
CA GLN A 301 33.07 9.88 19.07
C GLN A 301 34.33 9.09 18.75
N ASN A 302 34.24 7.85 18.30
CA ASN A 302 35.39 6.95 18.08
C ASN A 302 35.93 6.90 16.65
N ARG A 303 35.40 7.73 15.71
CA ARG A 303 35.89 7.81 14.33
C ARG A 303 37.01 8.85 14.21
N ALA A 304 38.24 8.43 14.30
CA ALA A 304 39.34 9.18 13.72
C ALA A 304 39.32 9.02 12.19
N PRO A 305 39.53 10.09 11.40
CA PRO A 305 39.72 9.97 9.97
C PRO A 305 40.92 9.07 9.67
N PRO A 306 40.88 8.27 8.58
CA PRO A 306 42.00 7.42 8.22
C PRO A 306 43.30 8.26 8.07
N ALA A 307 44.41 7.73 8.51
CA ALA A 307 45.72 8.41 8.57
C ALA A 307 46.20 9.04 7.25
N SER A 308 45.70 8.55 6.10
CA SER A 308 45.99 9.11 4.76
C SER A 308 45.37 10.50 4.51
N LEU A 309 44.32 10.89 5.25
CA LEU A 309 43.67 12.21 5.12
C LEU A 309 44.26 13.25 6.07
N ALA A 310 44.95 12.84 7.14
CA ALA A 310 45.62 13.74 8.07
C ALA A 310 46.83 14.48 7.45
N LEU A 311 47.37 13.97 6.34
CA LEU A 311 48.54 14.56 5.65
C LEU A 311 48.19 15.72 4.71
N HIS A 312 46.90 15.93 4.38
CA HIS A 312 46.48 17.03 3.50
C HIS A 312 45.68 18.15 4.19
N ALA A 313 45.40 18.02 5.50
CA ALA A 313 44.83 19.12 6.28
C ALA A 313 45.93 20.08 6.71
N GLY A 314 46.46 20.83 5.73
CA GLY A 314 47.34 21.96 5.97
C GLY A 314 46.60 23.03 6.77
N ARG A 315 47.14 23.32 7.94
CA ARG A 315 46.90 24.50 8.79
C ARG A 315 45.74 25.41 8.36
N SER A 316 44.60 25.21 8.97
CA SER A 316 43.58 26.26 9.07
C SER A 316 42.82 26.03 10.39
N SER A 317 43.07 26.98 11.29
CA SER A 317 42.34 27.41 12.50
C SER A 317 41.20 26.51 13.03
N ASN A 318 41.35 26.15 14.31
CA ASN A 318 40.32 25.54 15.17
C ASN A 318 38.92 26.15 14.93
N PRO A 319 37.92 25.36 14.59
CA PRO A 319 36.55 25.82 14.76
C PRO A 319 36.17 25.69 16.23
N THR A 320 36.00 26.81 16.86
CA THR A 320 35.40 26.96 18.18
C THR A 320 34.00 26.28 18.16
N VAL A 321 33.89 25.25 18.97
CA VAL A 321 32.58 24.59 19.24
C VAL A 321 31.77 25.60 20.06
N HIS A 322 30.78 26.22 19.44
CA HIS A 322 29.76 26.97 20.16
C HIS A 322 28.76 25.98 20.76
N PRO A 323 28.51 26.04 22.07
CA PRO A 323 27.44 25.26 22.69
C PRO A 323 26.08 25.76 22.20
N ILE A 324 25.23 24.83 21.83
CA ILE A 324 23.84 25.13 21.51
C ILE A 324 23.15 25.66 22.77
N ALA A 325 22.86 26.96 22.76
CA ALA A 325 22.12 27.60 23.83
C ALA A 325 20.69 27.03 23.89
N GLN A 326 20.36 26.47 25.03
CA GLN A 326 18.96 26.20 25.42
C GLN A 326 18.24 27.54 25.46
N LYS A 327 17.32 27.78 24.51
CA LYS A 327 16.39 28.90 24.60
C LYS A 327 15.33 28.59 25.67
N GLY A 328 15.52 29.22 26.82
CA GLY A 328 14.53 29.28 27.88
C GLY A 328 13.22 29.94 27.38
N VAL A 329 12.13 29.36 27.81
CA VAL A 329 10.77 29.89 27.64
C VAL A 329 10.65 31.10 28.55
N SER A 330 10.63 32.30 27.98
CA SER A 330 10.23 33.51 28.73
C SER A 330 8.73 33.72 28.52
N HIS A 331 8.00 33.67 29.64
CA HIS A 331 6.65 34.24 29.74
C HIS A 331 6.71 35.76 29.42
N ALA A 332 5.92 36.22 28.49
CA ALA A 332 5.59 37.60 28.35
C ALA A 332 4.07 37.71 28.18
N ALA A 333 3.54 38.61 29.02
CA ALA A 333 2.15 38.90 29.25
C ALA A 333 1.43 39.51 28.05
N ASN A 334 0.11 39.32 28.08
CA ASN A 334 -0.92 39.97 27.28
C ASN A 334 -0.89 41.51 27.44
N PRO A 335 -1.25 42.28 26.41
CA PRO A 335 -2.44 43.12 26.59
C PRO A 335 -3.39 43.17 25.39
N GLN A 336 -4.67 43.09 25.71
CA GLN A 336 -5.86 43.70 25.15
C GLN A 336 -5.73 44.52 23.83
N ILE A 337 -6.42 44.15 22.78
CA ILE A 337 -7.68 44.78 22.29
C ILE A 337 -8.36 43.71 21.40
#